data_8e0db9d709f811ab49a658dd1873560f
#
_entry.id   8e0db9d709f811ab49a658dd1873560f
#
_cell.length_a   1.000
_cell.length_b   1.000
_cell.length_c   1.000
_cell.angle_alpha   90.00
_cell.angle_beta   90.00
_cell.angle_gamma   90.00
#
_symmetry.space_group_name_H-M   'P 1'
#
loop_
_entity.id
_entity.type
_entity.pdbx_description
1 polymer ?
#
loop_
_entity_poly.entity_id
_entity_poly.type
_entity_poly.pdbx_seq_one_letter_code
_entity_poly.pdbx_strand_id
1 'polypeptide(L)'
;MQPVEPKRRRLLLILGLVCAVAVVMMLAVLIGRPETAAFTPPPFDPAAQSGTPQELPETLAYSTLDAQAYTLAVCAAPVVQENAAQLWFTNPAQNSVWLKVRVYTADGALLGESGLLKPGEYVQAVALDPVPAQSTPIVLKVMAYEPDTYHSAGAVTLNTTLLLP
;
A
#
# COMPACT_ATOMS: atom_id res chain seq x y z
N MET A 1 42.40 0.42 -59.21
CA MET A 1 41.61 0.82 -58.00
C MET A 1 40.98 2.17 -58.29
N GLN A 2 39.66 2.23 -58.47
CA GLN A 2 39.00 3.53 -58.73
C GLN A 2 38.82 4.27 -57.39
N PRO A 3 39.13 5.59 -57.32
CA PRO A 3 38.96 6.39 -56.13
C PRO A 3 37.45 6.54 -55.85
N VAL A 4 37.04 6.19 -54.62
CA VAL A 4 35.65 6.34 -54.16
C VAL A 4 35.30 7.82 -54.18
N GLU A 5 34.25 8.21 -54.92
CA GLU A 5 33.77 9.59 -54.99
C GLU A 5 33.58 10.23 -53.61
N PRO A 6 34.01 11.49 -53.42
CA PRO A 6 33.97 12.15 -52.10
C PRO A 6 32.58 12.24 -51.50
N LYS A 7 31.52 12.28 -52.30
CA LYS A 7 30.11 12.23 -51.84
C LYS A 7 29.75 10.88 -51.21
N ARG A 8 30.23 9.77 -51.81
CA ARG A 8 29.95 8.41 -51.31
C ARG A 8 30.68 8.15 -49.98
N ARG A 9 31.89 8.68 -49.83
CA ARG A 9 32.67 8.60 -48.59
C ARG A 9 32.01 9.37 -47.45
N ARG A 10 31.47 10.58 -47.71
CA ARG A 10 30.71 11.38 -46.72
C ARG A 10 29.41 10.66 -46.28
N LEU A 11 28.70 10.07 -47.24
CA LEU A 11 27.48 9.32 -46.95
C LEU A 11 27.75 8.11 -46.04
N LEU A 12 28.82 7.37 -46.32
CA LEU A 12 29.22 6.22 -45.47
C LEU A 12 29.64 6.64 -44.06
N LEU A 13 30.32 7.80 -43.93
CA LEU A 13 30.68 8.34 -42.61
C LEU A 13 29.46 8.77 -41.79
N ILE A 14 28.48 9.42 -42.43
CA ILE A 14 27.23 9.82 -41.78
C ILE A 14 26.44 8.59 -41.35
N LEU A 15 26.32 7.58 -42.22
CA LEU A 15 25.62 6.33 -41.90
C LEU A 15 26.28 5.60 -40.71
N GLY A 16 27.63 5.53 -40.71
CA GLY A 16 28.36 4.94 -39.59
C GLY A 16 28.17 5.67 -38.27
N LEU A 17 28.14 7.01 -38.31
CA LEU A 17 27.87 7.82 -37.11
C LEU A 17 26.47 7.60 -36.57
N VAL A 18 25.46 7.55 -37.44
CA VAL A 18 24.05 7.27 -37.04
C VAL A 18 23.91 5.88 -36.40
N CYS A 19 24.55 4.87 -37.01
CA CYS A 19 24.54 3.53 -36.41
C CYS A 19 25.26 3.49 -35.05
N ALA A 20 26.38 4.18 -34.89
CA ALA A 20 27.10 4.25 -33.62
C ALA A 20 26.24 4.91 -32.51
N VAL A 21 25.56 6.03 -32.83
CA VAL A 21 24.67 6.71 -31.91
C VAL A 21 23.48 5.81 -31.52
N ALA A 22 22.90 5.10 -32.49
CA ALA A 22 21.80 4.17 -32.22
C ALA A 22 22.22 3.02 -31.28
N VAL A 23 23.43 2.47 -31.48
CA VAL A 23 23.98 1.42 -30.61
C VAL A 23 24.22 1.94 -29.18
N VAL A 24 24.79 3.15 -29.05
CA VAL A 24 25.01 3.79 -27.75
C VAL A 24 23.67 4.03 -26.99
N MET A 25 22.66 4.55 -27.70
CA MET A 25 21.33 4.72 -27.10
C MET A 25 20.68 3.39 -26.66
N MET A 26 20.83 2.35 -27.49
CA MET A 26 20.31 1.03 -27.16
C MET A 26 21.00 0.42 -25.91
N LEU A 27 22.32 0.59 -25.82
CA LEU A 27 23.10 0.20 -24.64
C LEU A 27 22.71 1.01 -23.40
N ALA A 28 22.50 2.31 -23.52
CA ALA A 28 22.06 3.16 -22.41
C ALA A 28 20.67 2.75 -21.87
N VAL A 29 19.74 2.36 -22.75
CA VAL A 29 18.43 1.83 -22.36
C VAL A 29 18.54 0.46 -21.67
N LEU A 30 19.46 -0.39 -22.10
CA LEU A 30 19.68 -1.71 -21.49
C LEU A 30 20.34 -1.60 -20.10
N ILE A 31 21.28 -0.67 -19.92
CA ILE A 31 21.99 -0.45 -18.65
C ILE A 31 21.13 0.36 -17.67
N GLY A 32 20.30 1.27 -18.18
CA GLY A 32 19.44 2.14 -17.38
C GLY A 32 18.09 1.54 -16.96
N ARG A 33 17.85 0.24 -17.17
CA ARG A 33 16.65 -0.40 -16.63
C ARG A 33 16.74 -0.37 -15.11
N PRO A 34 15.81 0.32 -14.40
CA PRO A 34 15.77 0.22 -12.95
C PRO A 34 15.59 -1.26 -12.60
N GLU A 35 16.46 -1.80 -11.75
CA GLU A 35 16.20 -3.09 -11.12
C GLU A 35 14.79 -3.02 -10.50
N THR A 36 13.89 -3.85 -10.98
CA THR A 36 12.58 -4.01 -10.33
C THR A 36 12.87 -4.45 -8.91
N ALA A 37 12.65 -3.56 -7.95
CA ALA A 37 12.81 -3.88 -6.53
C ALA A 37 12.07 -5.19 -6.26
N ALA A 38 12.77 -6.17 -5.70
CA ALA A 38 12.16 -7.45 -5.36
C ALA A 38 10.95 -7.19 -4.47
N PHE A 39 9.80 -7.75 -4.83
CA PHE A 39 8.58 -7.61 -4.03
C PHE A 39 8.85 -8.21 -2.64
N THR A 40 8.72 -7.39 -1.61
CA THR A 40 8.77 -7.83 -0.21
C THR A 40 7.35 -7.88 0.33
N PRO A 41 6.83 -9.08 0.65
CA PRO A 41 5.49 -9.22 1.21
C PRO A 41 5.34 -8.41 2.50
N PRO A 42 4.19 -7.73 2.71
CA PRO A 42 3.92 -7.11 4.00
C PRO A 42 3.92 -8.18 5.11
N PRO A 43 4.52 -7.89 6.28
CA PRO A 43 4.50 -8.83 7.40
C PRO A 43 3.09 -8.97 7.97
N PHE A 44 2.82 -10.13 8.60
CA PHE A 44 1.64 -10.29 9.45
C PHE A 44 1.76 -9.41 10.68
N ASP A 45 0.61 -8.97 11.22
CA ASP A 45 0.59 -8.12 12.39
C ASP A 45 1.02 -8.91 13.64
N PRO A 46 2.08 -8.50 14.34
CA PRO A 46 2.56 -9.20 15.52
C PRO A 46 1.62 -9.08 16.72
N ALA A 47 0.71 -8.08 16.72
CA ALA A 47 -0.30 -7.86 17.75
C ALA A 47 -1.67 -8.45 17.37
N ALA A 48 -1.75 -9.20 16.26
CA ALA A 48 -2.99 -9.85 15.84
C ALA A 48 -3.48 -10.85 16.89
N GLN A 49 -4.77 -10.79 17.18
CA GLN A 49 -5.48 -11.67 18.11
C GLN A 49 -6.52 -12.48 17.32
N SER A 50 -6.67 -13.76 17.67
CA SER A 50 -7.69 -14.62 17.05
C SER A 50 -9.07 -14.38 17.67
N GLY A 51 -10.10 -14.46 16.83
CA GLY A 51 -11.50 -14.33 17.22
C GLY A 51 -12.11 -12.99 16.81
N THR A 52 -13.19 -12.64 17.53
CA THR A 52 -13.90 -11.37 17.37
C THR A 52 -13.76 -10.57 18.65
N PRO A 53 -13.53 -9.24 18.57
CA PRO A 53 -13.47 -8.40 19.74
C PRO A 53 -14.73 -8.56 20.61
N GLN A 54 -14.56 -8.67 21.91
CA GLN A 54 -15.64 -8.78 22.91
C GLN A 54 -15.70 -7.49 23.73
N GLU A 55 -16.91 -7.14 24.19
CA GLU A 55 -17.14 -6.05 25.15
C GLU A 55 -16.56 -4.69 24.74
N LEU A 56 -16.75 -4.32 23.46
CA LEU A 56 -16.32 -3.01 22.95
C LEU A 56 -17.20 -1.88 23.50
N PRO A 57 -16.62 -0.74 23.90
CA PRO A 57 -17.39 0.44 24.24
C PRO A 57 -18.27 0.87 23.06
N GLU A 58 -19.57 1.10 23.30
CA GLU A 58 -20.51 1.57 22.26
C GLU A 58 -20.07 2.89 21.61
N THR A 59 -19.36 3.72 22.39
CA THR A 59 -18.82 5.01 21.93
C THR A 59 -17.84 4.91 20.75
N LEU A 60 -17.23 3.74 20.55
CA LEU A 60 -16.31 3.50 19.43
C LEU A 60 -17.03 3.23 18.11
N ALA A 61 -18.35 3.03 18.14
CA ALA A 61 -19.19 2.74 16.98
C ALA A 61 -18.60 1.61 16.08
N TYR A 62 -18.23 0.50 16.73
CA TYR A 62 -17.72 -0.67 16.01
C TYR A 62 -18.79 -1.26 15.11
N SER A 63 -18.49 -1.45 13.84
CA SER A 63 -19.43 -1.96 12.85
C SER A 63 -18.76 -2.79 11.78
N THR A 64 -19.54 -3.71 11.20
CA THR A 64 -19.15 -4.49 10.03
C THR A 64 -19.54 -3.75 8.76
N LEU A 65 -18.66 -3.76 7.78
CA LEU A 65 -18.81 -3.11 6.49
C LEU A 65 -18.57 -4.14 5.38
N ASP A 66 -19.45 -4.15 4.40
CA ASP A 66 -19.31 -4.99 3.22
C ASP A 66 -18.57 -4.24 2.12
N ALA A 67 -17.45 -4.80 1.68
CA ALA A 67 -16.79 -4.46 0.44
C ALA A 67 -17.19 -5.48 -0.64
N GLN A 68 -16.95 -5.17 -1.91
CA GLN A 68 -17.46 -6.01 -3.02
C GLN A 68 -17.01 -7.49 -2.95
N ALA A 69 -15.83 -7.77 -2.40
CA ALA A 69 -15.24 -9.11 -2.38
C ALA A 69 -14.94 -9.64 -0.98
N TYR A 70 -15.11 -8.83 0.05
CA TYR A 70 -14.81 -9.18 1.44
C TYR A 70 -15.59 -8.29 2.41
N THR A 71 -15.67 -8.71 3.66
CA THR A 71 -16.19 -7.88 4.77
C THR A 71 -15.05 -7.45 5.68
N LEU A 72 -15.24 -6.36 6.40
CA LEU A 72 -14.32 -5.90 7.44
C LEU A 72 -15.13 -5.36 8.62
N ALA A 73 -14.55 -5.31 9.81
CA ALA A 73 -15.13 -4.57 10.89
C ALA A 73 -14.09 -3.63 11.51
N VAL A 74 -14.55 -2.44 11.92
CA VAL A 74 -13.67 -1.39 12.43
C VAL A 74 -14.47 -0.40 13.27
N CYS A 75 -13.83 0.29 14.21
CA CYS A 75 -14.42 1.41 14.92
C CYS A 75 -14.55 2.63 13.99
N ALA A 76 -15.77 3.13 13.85
CA ALA A 76 -16.07 4.31 13.05
C ALA A 76 -15.75 5.62 13.79
N ALA A 77 -15.52 5.59 15.10
CA ALA A 77 -15.09 6.71 15.92
C ALA A 77 -13.80 6.36 16.70
N PRO A 78 -12.67 6.16 16.03
CA PRO A 78 -11.44 5.77 16.70
C PRO A 78 -10.91 6.86 17.63
N VAL A 79 -10.43 6.43 18.80
CA VAL A 79 -9.84 7.31 19.81
C VAL A 79 -8.35 7.05 19.91
N VAL A 80 -7.55 8.08 20.13
CA VAL A 80 -6.11 7.93 20.41
C VAL A 80 -5.92 7.51 21.86
N GLN A 81 -5.18 6.43 22.07
CA GLN A 81 -4.72 6.00 23.37
C GLN A 81 -3.29 5.48 23.26
N GLU A 82 -2.39 5.90 24.16
CA GLU A 82 -0.99 5.45 24.18
C GLU A 82 -0.27 5.58 22.81
N ASN A 83 -0.49 6.69 22.11
CA ASN A 83 0.05 6.97 20.77
C ASN A 83 -0.45 6.02 19.67
N ALA A 84 -1.57 5.37 19.86
CA ALA A 84 -2.18 4.47 18.90
C ALA A 84 -3.67 4.79 18.68
N ALA A 85 -4.16 4.59 17.47
CA ALA A 85 -5.58 4.66 17.15
C ALA A 85 -6.27 3.36 17.53
N GLN A 86 -7.28 3.41 18.40
CA GLN A 86 -8.09 2.27 18.81
C GLN A 86 -9.08 1.93 17.70
N LEU A 87 -8.67 1.11 16.75
CA LEU A 87 -9.44 0.78 15.54
C LEU A 87 -10.26 -0.48 15.70
N TRP A 88 -9.80 -1.43 16.50
CA TRP A 88 -10.40 -2.77 16.60
C TRP A 88 -10.63 -3.39 15.20
N PHE A 89 -9.64 -3.16 14.32
CA PHE A 89 -9.70 -3.59 12.94
C PHE A 89 -9.72 -5.11 12.85
N THR A 90 -10.79 -5.65 12.28
CA THR A 90 -11.07 -7.09 12.25
C THR A 90 -11.18 -7.58 10.81
N ASN A 91 -10.55 -8.70 10.53
CA ASN A 91 -10.77 -9.51 9.34
C ASN A 91 -11.70 -10.68 9.72
N PRO A 92 -13.01 -10.63 9.39
CA PRO A 92 -13.96 -11.66 9.75
C PRO A 92 -13.58 -13.05 9.24
N ALA A 93 -13.93 -14.10 10.00
CA ALA A 93 -13.52 -15.48 9.69
C ALA A 93 -14.07 -16.04 8.36
N GLN A 94 -15.17 -15.46 7.84
CA GLN A 94 -15.78 -15.86 6.57
C GLN A 94 -15.01 -15.34 5.33
N ASN A 95 -14.07 -14.42 5.51
CA ASN A 95 -13.25 -13.95 4.39
C ASN A 95 -12.28 -15.02 3.92
N SER A 96 -11.89 -14.94 2.64
CA SER A 96 -10.82 -15.74 2.04
C SER A 96 -9.54 -14.93 1.76
N VAL A 97 -9.50 -13.66 2.18
CA VAL A 97 -8.42 -12.71 1.91
C VAL A 97 -7.73 -12.26 3.20
N TRP A 98 -6.50 -11.80 3.08
CA TRP A 98 -5.82 -11.11 4.17
C TRP A 98 -6.10 -9.61 4.09
N LEU A 99 -6.31 -8.96 5.23
CA LEU A 99 -6.60 -7.53 5.29
C LEU A 99 -5.47 -6.76 5.97
N LYS A 100 -5.26 -5.52 5.51
CA LYS A 100 -4.34 -4.54 6.10
C LYS A 100 -5.01 -3.18 6.10
N VAL A 101 -4.87 -2.41 7.17
CA VAL A 101 -5.35 -1.02 7.23
C VAL A 101 -4.19 -0.04 7.29
N ARG A 102 -4.34 1.09 6.58
CA ARG A 102 -3.50 2.28 6.68
C ARG A 102 -4.32 3.46 7.15
N VAL A 103 -3.75 4.24 8.04
CA VAL A 103 -4.34 5.46 8.59
C VAL A 103 -3.65 6.65 7.93
N TYR A 104 -4.40 7.47 7.23
CA TYR A 104 -3.90 8.69 6.60
C TYR A 104 -4.57 9.92 7.17
N THR A 105 -3.90 11.05 7.14
CA THR A 105 -4.54 12.36 7.27
C THR A 105 -5.41 12.65 6.05
N ALA A 106 -6.29 13.65 6.14
CA ALA A 106 -7.14 14.05 5.02
C ALA A 106 -6.35 14.57 3.80
N ASP A 107 -5.14 15.11 4.01
CA ASP A 107 -4.21 15.55 2.97
C ASP A 107 -3.29 14.44 2.43
N GLY A 108 -3.45 13.20 2.92
CA GLY A 108 -2.80 12.01 2.39
C GLY A 108 -1.47 11.62 3.05
N ALA A 109 -1.07 12.26 4.16
CA ALA A 109 0.09 11.82 4.92
C ALA A 109 -0.22 10.53 5.71
N LEU A 110 0.67 9.54 5.64
CA LEU A 110 0.53 8.30 6.40
C LEU A 110 0.82 8.56 7.88
N LEU A 111 -0.11 8.20 8.75
CA LEU A 111 0.03 8.26 10.22
C LEU A 111 0.41 6.92 10.82
N GLY A 112 -0.01 5.81 10.21
CA GLY A 112 0.28 4.48 10.71
C GLY A 112 -0.33 3.38 9.87
N GLU A 113 0.07 2.15 10.10
CA GLU A 113 -0.48 0.99 9.41
C GLU A 113 -0.44 -0.26 10.28
N SER A 114 -1.37 -1.19 10.06
CA SER A 114 -1.30 -2.53 10.65
C SER A 114 -0.37 -3.44 9.84
N GLY A 115 -0.02 -4.60 10.38
CA GLY A 115 0.38 -5.74 9.58
C GLY A 115 -0.81 -6.38 8.85
N LEU A 116 -0.56 -7.52 8.20
CA LEU A 116 -1.61 -8.34 7.60
C LEU A 116 -2.36 -9.11 8.68
N LEU A 117 -3.68 -9.18 8.56
CA LEU A 117 -4.57 -9.99 9.37
C LEU A 117 -5.12 -11.14 8.54
N LYS A 118 -5.04 -12.36 9.04
CA LYS A 118 -5.72 -13.53 8.47
C LYS A 118 -7.22 -13.49 8.78
N PRO A 119 -8.04 -14.25 8.04
CA PRO A 119 -9.43 -14.45 8.40
C PRO A 119 -9.58 -14.93 9.85
N GLY A 120 -10.48 -14.30 10.60
CA GLY A 120 -10.70 -14.58 12.02
C GLY A 120 -9.70 -13.91 12.97
N GLU A 121 -8.92 -12.92 12.50
CA GLU A 121 -8.01 -12.15 13.33
C GLU A 121 -8.44 -10.68 13.42
N TYR A 122 -8.05 -10.02 14.51
CA TYR A 122 -8.20 -8.58 14.69
C TYR A 122 -6.97 -7.98 15.37
N VAL A 123 -6.79 -6.67 15.18
CA VAL A 123 -5.84 -5.85 15.93
C VAL A 123 -6.60 -4.73 16.64
N GLN A 124 -6.33 -4.54 17.94
CA GLN A 124 -7.01 -3.53 18.74
C GLN A 124 -6.62 -2.12 18.31
N ALA A 125 -5.33 -1.87 18.17
CA ALA A 125 -4.80 -0.54 17.97
C ALA A 125 -3.72 -0.52 16.87
N VAL A 126 -3.62 0.60 16.19
CA VAL A 126 -2.57 0.88 15.19
C VAL A 126 -1.73 2.04 15.71
N ALA A 127 -0.42 1.82 15.87
CA ALA A 127 0.50 2.86 16.29
C ALA A 127 0.53 4.02 15.28
N LEU A 128 0.62 5.24 15.80
CA LEU A 128 0.64 6.46 15.00
C LEU A 128 2.00 7.15 15.11
N ASP A 129 2.55 7.57 13.98
CA ASP A 129 3.74 8.40 13.89
C ASP A 129 3.66 9.32 12.65
N PRO A 130 3.47 10.64 12.82
CA PRO A 130 3.28 11.34 14.10
C PRO A 130 1.87 11.17 14.70
N VAL A 131 1.75 11.34 16.01
CA VAL A 131 0.45 11.44 16.69
C VAL A 131 -0.11 12.84 16.48
N PRO A 132 -1.36 13.00 15.96
CA PRO A 132 -1.99 14.31 15.82
C PRO A 132 -2.15 15.02 17.18
N ALA A 133 -1.96 16.34 17.19
CA ALA A 133 -2.08 17.15 18.41
C ALA A 133 -3.53 17.50 18.79
N GLN A 134 -4.48 17.23 17.90
CA GLN A 134 -5.91 17.47 18.10
C GLN A 134 -6.74 16.48 17.30
N SER A 135 -8.02 16.34 17.64
CA SER A 135 -8.95 15.51 16.86
C SER A 135 -8.94 15.98 15.40
N THR A 136 -8.76 15.04 14.49
CA THR A 136 -8.52 15.35 13.08
C THR A 136 -9.24 14.39 12.14
N PRO A 137 -9.75 14.86 10.99
CA PRO A 137 -10.24 13.98 9.95
C PRO A 137 -9.13 13.05 9.45
N ILE A 138 -9.45 11.77 9.33
CA ILE A 138 -8.57 10.73 8.83
C ILE A 138 -9.24 9.90 7.74
N VAL A 139 -8.41 9.21 6.98
CA VAL A 139 -8.80 8.28 5.94
C VAL A 139 -8.23 6.91 6.29
N LEU A 140 -9.09 5.93 6.52
CA LEU A 140 -8.70 4.54 6.69
C LEU A 140 -8.75 3.87 5.32
N LYS A 141 -7.61 3.43 4.82
CA LYS A 141 -7.52 2.65 3.59
C LYS A 141 -7.29 1.19 3.94
N VAL A 142 -8.31 0.37 3.73
CA VAL A 142 -8.24 -1.08 3.92
C VAL A 142 -7.91 -1.73 2.59
N MET A 143 -6.87 -2.55 2.59
CA MET A 143 -6.40 -3.29 1.42
C MET A 143 -6.56 -4.78 1.67
N ALA A 144 -7.10 -5.48 0.68
CA ALA A 144 -7.23 -6.92 0.68
C ALA A 144 -6.17 -7.55 -0.23
N TYR A 145 -5.62 -8.68 0.22
CA TYR A 145 -4.60 -9.44 -0.49
C TYR A 145 -5.02 -10.90 -0.61
N GLU A 146 -4.82 -11.48 -1.77
CA GLU A 146 -4.96 -12.92 -1.95
C GLU A 146 -3.87 -13.65 -1.14
N PRO A 147 -4.21 -14.71 -0.42
CA PRO A 147 -3.23 -15.57 0.24
C PRO A 147 -2.18 -16.08 -0.75
N ASP A 148 -0.97 -16.33 -0.27
CA ASP A 148 0.18 -16.90 -0.98
C ASP A 148 0.73 -16.07 -2.15
N THR A 149 -0.12 -15.41 -2.92
CA THR A 149 0.29 -14.58 -4.07
C THR A 149 0.53 -13.13 -3.72
N TYR A 150 -0.12 -12.63 -2.66
CA TYR A 150 -0.16 -11.21 -2.25
C TYR A 150 -0.72 -10.27 -3.32
N HIS A 151 -1.42 -10.79 -4.33
CA HIS A 151 -2.10 -9.96 -5.30
C HIS A 151 -3.22 -9.17 -4.63
N SER A 152 -3.45 -7.95 -5.13
CA SER A 152 -4.54 -7.12 -4.61
C SER A 152 -5.89 -7.73 -4.92
N ALA A 153 -6.67 -8.01 -3.88
CA ALA A 153 -8.07 -8.41 -3.97
C ALA A 153 -9.04 -7.20 -3.81
N GLY A 154 -8.50 -5.99 -3.91
CA GLY A 154 -9.26 -4.75 -3.82
C GLY A 154 -8.87 -3.89 -2.62
N ALA A 155 -9.46 -2.68 -2.58
CA ALA A 155 -9.30 -1.77 -1.46
C ALA A 155 -10.57 -0.96 -1.24
N VAL A 156 -10.82 -0.59 0.02
CA VAL A 156 -11.90 0.31 0.42
C VAL A 156 -11.35 1.46 1.24
N THR A 157 -11.97 2.61 1.09
CA THR A 157 -11.59 3.84 1.81
C THR A 157 -12.74 4.29 2.69
N LEU A 158 -12.45 4.55 3.97
CA LEU A 158 -13.42 5.02 4.96
C LEU A 158 -12.94 6.37 5.48
N ASN A 159 -13.81 7.37 5.46
CA ASN A 159 -13.53 8.68 6.04
C ASN A 159 -14.13 8.75 7.44
N THR A 160 -13.34 9.15 8.42
CA THR A 160 -13.78 9.31 9.80
C THR A 160 -12.97 10.40 10.50
N THR A 161 -13.21 10.59 11.80
CA THR A 161 -12.45 11.50 12.64
C THR A 161 -11.73 10.71 13.72
N LEU A 162 -10.43 10.91 13.82
CA LEU A 162 -9.63 10.42 14.92
C LEU A 162 -9.83 11.36 16.12
N LEU A 163 -10.34 10.83 17.21
CA LEU A 163 -10.65 11.59 18.42
C LEU A 163 -9.47 11.55 19.38
N LEU A 164 -9.15 12.68 19.97
CA LEU A 164 -8.27 12.77 21.12
C LEU A 164 -9.13 12.81 22.41
N PRO A 165 -8.68 12.14 23.50
CA PRO A 165 -9.37 12.16 24.79
C PRO A 165 -9.39 13.56 25.43
#